data_355e9270fe86b4ed442caefac40c4eb1
#
_entry.id   355e9270fe86b4ed442caefac40c4eb1
#
_cell.length_a   1.000
_cell.length_b   1.000
_cell.length_c   1.000
_cell.angle_alpha   90.00
_cell.angle_beta   90.00
_cell.angle_gamma   90.00
#
_symmetry.space_group_name_H-M   'P 1'
#
loop_
_entity.id
_entity.type
_entity.pdbx_description
1 polymer ?
#
loop_
_entity_poly.entity_id
_entity_poly.type
_entity_poly.pdbx_seq_one_letter_code
_entity_poly.pdbx_strand_id
1 'polypeptide(L)'
;MGRVLVRSVADHDWNTPPEGIDDLVRGADLHELPARAAFHGVTGCVHRSLRDNPLVDRDVAERLQATHHRAALTHAQVLADLGTIARALDALGVPWLVVKGPVLAESVYPRPDLRGYTDLDFVLPPAELRHVLETLEDAGGRVTDTNWDLLTSEMAGEVHVTLGRDTNVDLHWHLINVRELRDAFRIDMREQFERARRVALPGCTVPTLDRADTLIHLGVHACTSGANRLVWLKDIEQAVADPFPWDEAVARSRAAGTGVAVASMLLEARAVIGTRLPDGVVPAFAGARAWPVLVSSAARALPIERTTGRRSAVRLIARSTRADLRSSASTLGRRSMRALRHPLTPEPGSTSAGAADPAYRHAGSRDAYLEAVARHAAPAARTEGEVISDARASKTWGT
;
A
#
# COMPACT_ATOMS: atom_id res chain seq x y z
N MET A 1 4.31 -25.78 -4.55
CA MET A 1 4.73 -24.60 -3.75
C MET A 1 3.64 -23.51 -3.69
N GLY A 2 3.13 -22.94 -4.76
CA GLY A 2 2.15 -21.82 -4.70
C GLY A 2 0.88 -22.13 -3.92
N ARG A 3 0.35 -23.36 -4.01
CA ARG A 3 -0.80 -23.78 -3.20
C ARG A 3 -0.47 -23.85 -1.70
N VAL A 4 0.77 -24.22 -1.35
CA VAL A 4 1.26 -24.20 0.04
C VAL A 4 1.29 -22.76 0.56
N LEU A 5 1.85 -21.81 -0.21
CA LEU A 5 1.85 -20.38 0.14
C LEU A 5 0.43 -19.87 0.41
N VAL A 6 -0.48 -20.08 -0.53
CA VAL A 6 -1.88 -19.62 -0.41
C VAL A 6 -2.56 -20.23 0.80
N ARG A 7 -2.43 -21.55 1.01
CA ARG A 7 -3.05 -22.25 2.14
C ARG A 7 -2.52 -21.78 3.49
N SER A 8 -1.22 -21.47 3.56
CA SER A 8 -0.60 -20.92 4.76
C SER A 8 -1.06 -19.50 5.12
N VAL A 9 -1.57 -18.75 4.15
CA VAL A 9 -2.04 -17.36 4.36
C VAL A 9 -3.54 -17.29 4.62
N ALA A 10 -4.31 -18.26 4.10
CA ALA A 10 -5.75 -18.34 4.34
C ALA A 10 -6.05 -18.38 5.85
N ASP A 11 -7.20 -17.80 6.23
CA ASP A 11 -7.57 -17.71 7.63
C ASP A 11 -7.74 -19.09 8.27
N HIS A 12 -7.08 -19.29 9.42
CA HIS A 12 -7.14 -20.50 10.23
C HIS A 12 -6.69 -20.20 11.66
N ASP A 13 -6.84 -21.16 12.56
CA ASP A 13 -6.23 -21.09 13.89
C ASP A 13 -4.71 -21.18 13.77
N TRP A 14 -4.00 -20.09 14.10
CA TRP A 14 -2.54 -19.97 14.01
C TRP A 14 -1.78 -20.82 15.02
N ASN A 15 -2.46 -21.56 15.89
CA ASN A 15 -1.87 -22.51 16.83
C ASN A 15 -1.84 -23.93 16.26
N THR A 16 -2.61 -24.20 15.19
CA THR A 16 -2.67 -25.50 14.52
C THR A 16 -2.31 -25.34 13.02
N PRO A 17 -1.70 -26.38 12.40
CA PRO A 17 -1.51 -26.39 10.96
C PRO A 17 -2.84 -26.27 10.20
N PRO A 18 -2.90 -25.57 9.08
CA PRO A 18 -4.13 -25.49 8.29
C PRO A 18 -4.50 -26.84 7.70
N GLU A 19 -5.80 -27.16 7.70
CA GLU A 19 -6.34 -28.41 7.18
C GLU A 19 -5.85 -28.67 5.73
N GLY A 20 -5.45 -29.90 5.43
CA GLY A 20 -4.98 -30.33 4.10
C GLY A 20 -3.60 -29.81 3.71
N ILE A 21 -2.83 -29.17 4.60
CA ILE A 21 -1.50 -28.66 4.27
C ILE A 21 -0.52 -29.81 3.95
N ASP A 22 -0.63 -30.96 4.62
CA ASP A 22 0.23 -32.13 4.41
C ASP A 22 0.13 -32.68 3.00
N ASP A 23 -1.07 -32.73 2.43
CA ASP A 23 -1.28 -33.20 1.06
C ASP A 23 -0.67 -32.22 0.04
N LEU A 24 -0.63 -30.92 0.37
CA LEU A 24 -0.01 -29.92 -0.48
C LEU A 24 1.52 -29.96 -0.39
N VAL A 25 2.07 -30.31 0.77
CA VAL A 25 3.52 -30.45 1.01
C VAL A 25 4.06 -31.70 0.34
N ARG A 26 3.37 -32.85 0.47
CA ARG A 26 3.82 -34.20 0.07
C ARG A 26 4.30 -34.33 -1.37
N GLY A 27 3.90 -33.49 -2.27
CA GLY A 27 4.30 -33.56 -3.69
C GLY A 27 4.92 -32.27 -4.19
N ALA A 28 5.29 -31.35 -3.32
CA ALA A 28 5.77 -30.03 -3.70
C ALA A 28 7.28 -29.89 -3.52
N ASP A 29 7.96 -29.36 -4.52
CA ASP A 29 9.31 -28.80 -4.32
C ASP A 29 9.19 -27.50 -3.52
N LEU A 30 9.76 -27.50 -2.31
CA LEU A 30 9.71 -26.41 -1.34
C LEU A 30 11.02 -25.65 -1.20
N HIS A 31 12.05 -25.97 -1.99
CA HIS A 31 13.37 -25.36 -1.86
C HIS A 31 13.33 -23.82 -1.90
N GLU A 32 12.53 -23.24 -2.79
CA GLU A 32 12.36 -21.78 -2.94
C GLU A 32 11.30 -21.17 -1.98
N LEU A 33 10.61 -21.99 -1.19
CA LEU A 33 9.51 -21.52 -0.35
C LEU A 33 9.90 -20.40 0.62
N PRO A 34 11.07 -20.44 1.32
CA PRO A 34 11.48 -19.36 2.23
C PRO A 34 11.65 -18.02 1.50
N ALA A 35 12.29 -18.01 0.33
CA ALA A 35 12.48 -16.81 -0.48
C ALA A 35 11.15 -16.26 -1.02
N ARG A 36 10.24 -17.14 -1.43
CA ARG A 36 8.90 -16.74 -1.91
C ARG A 36 8.03 -16.21 -0.79
N ALA A 37 8.07 -16.82 0.39
CA ALA A 37 7.36 -16.32 1.58
C ALA A 37 7.84 -14.93 1.98
N ALA A 38 9.16 -14.69 1.93
CA ALA A 38 9.74 -13.38 2.18
C ALA A 38 9.29 -12.34 1.13
N PHE A 39 9.37 -12.67 -0.16
CA PHE A 39 8.88 -11.79 -1.23
C PHE A 39 7.41 -11.41 -1.05
N HIS A 40 6.57 -12.37 -0.67
CA HIS A 40 5.14 -12.15 -0.44
C HIS A 40 4.83 -11.47 0.90
N GLY A 41 5.82 -11.24 1.78
CA GLY A 41 5.63 -10.65 3.10
C GLY A 41 4.85 -11.54 4.08
N VAL A 42 4.84 -12.85 3.86
CA VAL A 42 4.02 -13.84 4.61
C VAL A 42 4.84 -14.94 5.29
N THR A 43 6.11 -14.65 5.55
CA THR A 43 7.03 -15.62 6.18
C THR A 43 6.49 -16.16 7.49
N GLY A 44 5.91 -15.30 8.34
CA GLY A 44 5.31 -15.71 9.61
C GLY A 44 4.15 -16.69 9.44
N CYS A 45 3.25 -16.43 8.48
CA CYS A 45 2.15 -17.31 8.13
C CYS A 45 2.66 -18.70 7.70
N VAL A 46 3.63 -18.74 6.79
CA VAL A 46 4.20 -19.98 6.26
C VAL A 46 4.97 -20.74 7.33
N HIS A 47 5.81 -20.04 8.11
CA HIS A 47 6.54 -20.66 9.22
C HIS A 47 5.61 -21.32 10.22
N ARG A 48 4.56 -20.61 10.67
CA ARG A 48 3.59 -21.17 11.62
C ARG A 48 2.82 -22.37 11.08
N SER A 49 2.51 -22.37 9.80
CA SER A 49 1.80 -23.49 9.16
C SER A 49 2.67 -24.73 9.01
N LEU A 50 3.99 -24.60 8.95
CA LEU A 50 4.89 -25.68 8.55
C LEU A 50 5.97 -26.05 9.58
N ARG A 51 6.18 -25.27 10.66
CA ARG A 51 7.30 -25.41 11.59
C ARG A 51 7.43 -26.82 12.22
N ASP A 52 6.30 -27.47 12.46
CA ASP A 52 6.23 -28.79 13.09
C ASP A 52 5.85 -29.91 12.10
N ASN A 53 5.88 -29.62 10.79
CA ASN A 53 5.46 -30.54 9.75
C ASN A 53 6.61 -31.49 9.36
N PRO A 54 6.48 -32.82 9.64
CA PRO A 54 7.55 -33.77 9.38
C PRO A 54 7.82 -34.07 7.90
N LEU A 55 6.96 -33.59 7.00
CA LEU A 55 7.09 -33.74 5.55
C LEU A 55 7.93 -32.62 4.91
N VAL A 56 8.30 -31.59 5.68
CA VAL A 56 9.14 -30.49 5.21
C VAL A 56 10.60 -30.84 5.44
N ASP A 57 11.42 -30.74 4.39
CA ASP A 57 12.86 -30.96 4.51
C ASP A 57 13.47 -30.06 5.56
N ARG A 58 14.41 -30.60 6.33
CA ARG A 58 15.06 -29.90 7.43
C ARG A 58 15.72 -28.60 6.98
N ASP A 59 16.41 -28.58 5.84
CA ASP A 59 17.03 -27.36 5.28
C ASP A 59 15.97 -26.26 4.99
N VAL A 60 14.84 -26.63 4.43
CA VAL A 60 13.74 -25.68 4.16
C VAL A 60 13.17 -25.15 5.48
N ALA A 61 12.95 -26.00 6.46
CA ALA A 61 12.44 -25.61 7.77
C ALA A 61 13.40 -24.66 8.50
N GLU A 62 14.71 -24.96 8.52
CA GLU A 62 15.75 -24.11 9.14
C GLU A 62 15.85 -22.74 8.44
N ARG A 63 15.81 -22.68 7.10
CA ARG A 63 15.82 -21.42 6.35
C ARG A 63 14.55 -20.60 6.57
N LEU A 64 13.40 -21.24 6.65
CA LEU A 64 12.13 -20.59 6.93
C LEU A 64 12.12 -19.99 8.35
N GLN A 65 12.61 -20.74 9.34
CA GLN A 65 12.78 -20.26 10.71
C GLN A 65 13.75 -19.07 10.79
N ALA A 66 14.90 -19.16 10.13
CA ALA A 66 15.89 -18.07 10.11
C ALA A 66 15.30 -16.79 9.48
N THR A 67 14.52 -16.93 8.42
CA THR A 67 13.84 -15.80 7.75
C THR A 67 12.77 -15.20 8.66
N HIS A 68 12.01 -16.02 9.37
CA HIS A 68 11.02 -15.58 10.33
C HIS A 68 11.65 -14.84 11.52
N HIS A 69 12.72 -15.37 12.11
CA HIS A 69 13.45 -14.70 13.20
C HIS A 69 14.00 -13.35 12.76
N ARG A 70 14.54 -13.25 11.54
CA ARG A 70 15.01 -11.97 10.98
C ARG A 70 13.86 -10.96 10.87
N ALA A 71 12.70 -11.38 10.38
CA ALA A 71 11.53 -10.51 10.30
C ALA A 71 11.08 -10.02 11.67
N ALA A 72 11.11 -10.87 12.71
CA ALA A 72 10.78 -10.49 14.08
C ALA A 72 11.79 -9.49 14.68
N LEU A 73 13.08 -9.64 14.39
CA LEU A 73 14.12 -8.68 14.80
C LEU A 73 13.94 -7.35 14.10
N THR A 74 13.67 -7.35 12.79
CA THR A 74 13.35 -6.13 12.02
C THR A 74 12.13 -5.44 12.60
N HIS A 75 11.08 -6.17 12.93
CA HIS A 75 9.87 -5.61 13.56
C HIS A 75 10.20 -4.89 14.88
N ALA A 76 10.97 -5.52 15.77
CA ALA A 76 11.36 -4.91 17.06
C ALA A 76 12.21 -3.64 16.86
N GLN A 77 13.14 -3.66 15.89
CA GLN A 77 13.95 -2.49 15.54
C GLN A 77 13.09 -1.34 15.01
N VAL A 78 12.20 -1.64 14.06
CA VAL A 78 11.29 -0.66 13.45
C VAL A 78 10.38 -0.03 14.51
N LEU A 79 9.87 -0.79 15.49
CA LEU A 79 9.09 -0.24 16.61
C LEU A 79 9.91 0.74 17.47
N ALA A 80 11.18 0.43 17.73
CA ALA A 80 12.07 1.33 18.50
C ALA A 80 12.33 2.64 17.74
N ASP A 81 12.62 2.54 16.43
CA ASP A 81 12.85 3.70 15.57
C ASP A 81 11.56 4.52 15.39
N LEU A 82 10.41 3.86 15.22
CA LEU A 82 9.10 4.51 15.17
C LEU A 82 8.83 5.33 16.43
N GLY A 83 9.11 4.78 17.62
CA GLY A 83 8.97 5.53 18.88
C GLY A 83 9.86 6.77 18.95
N THR A 84 11.03 6.74 18.33
CA THR A 84 11.94 7.90 18.26
C THR A 84 11.42 8.94 17.27
N ILE A 85 11.01 8.53 16.08
CA ILE A 85 10.43 9.41 15.06
C ILE A 85 9.14 10.06 15.59
N ALA A 86 8.25 9.27 16.20
CA ALA A 86 6.99 9.76 16.76
C ALA A 86 7.20 10.90 17.76
N ARG A 87 8.17 10.75 18.66
CA ARG A 87 8.52 11.83 19.61
C ARG A 87 9.04 13.09 18.92
N ALA A 88 9.85 12.94 17.87
CA ALA A 88 10.35 14.07 17.09
C ALA A 88 9.22 14.80 16.37
N LEU A 89 8.33 14.08 15.71
CA LEU A 89 7.19 14.66 14.98
C LEU A 89 6.16 15.30 15.92
N ASP A 90 5.88 14.68 17.07
CA ASP A 90 5.00 15.26 18.09
C ASP A 90 5.60 16.57 18.67
N ALA A 91 6.93 16.62 18.86
CA ALA A 91 7.62 17.82 19.33
C ALA A 91 7.59 18.98 18.32
N LEU A 92 7.56 18.68 17.02
CA LEU A 92 7.36 19.67 15.96
C LEU A 92 5.92 20.22 15.92
N GLY A 93 4.95 19.51 16.47
CA GLY A 93 3.54 19.88 16.43
C GLY A 93 2.89 19.78 15.05
N VAL A 94 3.53 19.07 14.11
CA VAL A 94 2.99 18.87 12.76
C VAL A 94 2.02 17.69 12.73
N PRO A 95 0.95 17.71 11.92
CA PRO A 95 0.12 16.55 11.68
C PRO A 95 0.92 15.46 10.94
N TRP A 96 0.78 14.21 11.36
CA TRP A 96 1.40 13.07 10.71
C TRP A 96 0.57 11.81 10.91
N LEU A 97 0.73 10.83 10.03
CA LEU A 97 0.13 9.49 10.16
C LEU A 97 1.20 8.43 9.88
N VAL A 98 1.09 7.28 10.54
CA VAL A 98 1.76 6.05 10.11
C VAL A 98 0.73 5.14 9.46
N VAL A 99 1.03 4.63 8.29
CA VAL A 99 0.15 3.72 7.55
C VAL A 99 0.83 2.38 7.34
N LYS A 100 0.06 1.31 7.17
CA LYS A 100 0.60 -0.05 6.93
C LYS A 100 1.58 -0.53 8.02
N GLY A 101 2.71 -1.13 7.63
CA GLY A 101 3.84 -1.56 8.47
C GLY A 101 3.45 -2.08 9.84
N PRO A 102 4.08 -1.55 10.90
CA PRO A 102 3.86 -1.97 12.28
C PRO A 102 2.45 -1.69 12.79
N VAL A 103 1.77 -0.65 12.27
CA VAL A 103 0.40 -0.34 12.69
C VAL A 103 -0.54 -1.50 12.36
N LEU A 104 -0.48 -2.04 11.16
CA LEU A 104 -1.31 -3.20 10.80
C LEU A 104 -0.88 -4.43 11.59
N ALA A 105 0.42 -4.70 11.68
CA ALA A 105 0.93 -5.87 12.39
C ALA A 105 0.44 -5.92 13.84
N GLU A 106 0.45 -4.80 14.55
CA GLU A 106 0.11 -4.71 15.97
C GLU A 106 -1.38 -4.50 16.24
N SER A 107 -2.13 -3.86 15.32
CA SER A 107 -3.50 -3.45 15.61
C SER A 107 -4.60 -4.21 14.89
N VAL A 108 -4.29 -4.93 13.80
CA VAL A 108 -5.29 -5.68 13.02
C VAL A 108 -4.95 -7.16 12.85
N TYR A 109 -3.68 -7.52 12.89
CA TYR A 109 -3.31 -8.93 12.86
C TYR A 109 -3.47 -9.57 14.26
N PRO A 110 -3.88 -10.85 14.34
CA PRO A 110 -3.98 -11.56 15.62
C PRO A 110 -2.61 -11.77 16.28
N ARG A 111 -1.55 -11.66 15.50
CA ARG A 111 -0.14 -11.76 15.91
C ARG A 111 0.74 -10.92 14.98
N PRO A 112 1.62 -10.06 15.53
CA PRO A 112 2.46 -9.18 14.70
C PRO A 112 3.44 -9.95 13.81
N ASP A 113 3.89 -11.12 14.22
CA ASP A 113 4.84 -11.98 13.50
C ASP A 113 4.27 -12.60 12.21
N LEU A 114 2.96 -12.50 11.97
CA LEU A 114 2.33 -12.97 10.73
C LEU A 114 2.53 -12.02 9.55
N ARG A 115 2.81 -10.73 9.82
CA ARG A 115 2.94 -9.70 8.81
C ARG A 115 4.40 -9.27 8.60
N GLY A 116 4.98 -9.61 7.43
CA GLY A 116 6.29 -9.11 7.03
C GLY A 116 6.18 -7.73 6.37
N TYR A 117 7.13 -6.85 6.68
CA TYR A 117 7.31 -5.54 6.05
C TYR A 117 8.77 -5.09 6.17
N THR A 118 9.16 -4.07 5.39
CA THR A 118 10.57 -3.62 5.25
C THR A 118 10.75 -2.13 5.45
N ASP A 119 9.64 -1.39 5.59
CA ASP A 119 9.57 0.05 5.54
C ASP A 119 8.58 0.61 6.55
N LEU A 120 8.76 1.88 6.89
CA LEU A 120 7.84 2.70 7.66
C LEU A 120 7.25 3.76 6.73
N ASP A 121 5.96 3.68 6.48
CA ASP A 121 5.26 4.68 5.68
C ASP A 121 4.68 5.78 6.58
N PHE A 122 5.22 7.00 6.50
CA PHE A 122 4.67 8.19 7.12
C PHE A 122 3.93 9.04 6.10
N VAL A 123 2.83 9.64 6.50
CA VAL A 123 2.08 10.59 5.68
C VAL A 123 2.07 11.95 6.38
N LEU A 124 2.42 13.00 5.63
CA LEU A 124 2.61 14.36 6.12
C LEU A 124 1.84 15.33 5.23
N PRO A 125 1.38 16.48 5.75
CA PRO A 125 0.93 17.56 4.90
C PRO A 125 2.07 18.01 3.96
N PRO A 126 1.80 18.31 2.69
CA PRO A 126 2.84 18.73 1.73
C PRO A 126 3.68 19.93 2.21
N ALA A 127 3.08 20.87 2.95
CA ALA A 127 3.78 22.02 3.49
C ALA A 127 4.85 21.67 4.53
N GLU A 128 4.67 20.55 5.23
CA GLU A 128 5.55 20.13 6.33
C GLU A 128 6.69 19.21 5.88
N LEU A 129 6.66 18.72 4.63
CA LEU A 129 7.63 17.74 4.15
C LEU A 129 9.09 18.22 4.31
N ARG A 130 9.37 19.49 3.99
CA ARG A 130 10.73 20.07 4.17
C ARG A 130 11.18 20.02 5.60
N HIS A 131 10.36 20.56 6.51
CA HIS A 131 10.67 20.69 7.92
C HIS A 131 10.89 19.31 8.58
N VAL A 132 10.02 18.35 8.27
CA VAL A 132 10.17 16.98 8.76
C VAL A 132 11.43 16.31 8.21
N LEU A 133 11.72 16.50 6.93
CA LEU A 133 12.90 15.91 6.30
C LEU A 133 14.20 16.43 6.94
N GLU A 134 14.31 17.76 7.15
CA GLU A 134 15.44 18.41 7.83
C GLU A 134 15.57 17.90 9.27
N THR A 135 14.46 17.78 10.00
CA THR A 135 14.45 17.23 11.38
C THR A 135 14.96 15.79 11.44
N LEU A 136 14.57 14.96 10.50
CA LEU A 136 15.06 13.58 10.44
C LEU A 136 16.55 13.51 10.08
N GLU A 137 17.04 14.39 9.20
CA GLU A 137 18.47 14.50 8.88
C GLU A 137 19.28 14.96 10.09
N ASP A 138 18.81 15.95 10.85
CA ASP A 138 19.44 16.41 12.10
C ASP A 138 19.48 15.29 13.16
N ALA A 139 18.52 14.39 13.14
CA ALA A 139 18.49 13.18 13.97
C ALA A 139 19.37 12.03 13.43
N GLY A 140 20.17 12.26 12.38
CA GLY A 140 21.09 11.29 11.79
C GLY A 140 20.47 10.48 10.65
N GLY A 141 19.30 10.87 10.15
CA GLY A 141 18.68 10.32 8.96
C GLY A 141 19.46 10.67 7.70
N ARG A 142 19.34 9.82 6.69
CA ARG A 142 19.97 10.02 5.40
C ARG A 142 18.96 9.85 4.29
N VAL A 143 18.76 10.91 3.50
CA VAL A 143 17.94 10.84 2.28
C VAL A 143 18.64 9.92 1.28
N THR A 144 17.91 8.95 0.76
CA THR A 144 18.43 7.97 -0.21
C THR A 144 18.12 8.34 -1.65
N ASP A 145 17.13 9.20 -1.86
CA ASP A 145 16.82 9.74 -3.18
C ASP A 145 17.87 10.75 -3.64
N THR A 146 18.34 10.57 -4.86
CA THR A 146 19.40 11.41 -5.45
C THR A 146 19.03 11.99 -6.81
N ASN A 147 17.97 11.51 -7.44
CA ASN A 147 17.48 11.99 -8.73
C ASN A 147 16.26 12.94 -8.55
N TRP A 148 16.56 14.17 -8.17
CA TRP A 148 15.54 15.19 -7.91
C TRP A 148 14.80 15.66 -9.16
N ASP A 149 15.44 15.57 -10.35
CA ASP A 149 14.77 15.84 -11.63
C ASP A 149 13.64 14.85 -11.89
N LEU A 150 13.86 13.56 -11.60
CA LEU A 150 12.83 12.55 -11.73
C LEU A 150 11.69 12.78 -10.74
N LEU A 151 12.02 13.05 -9.46
CA LEU A 151 11.03 13.32 -8.41
C LEU A 151 10.18 14.54 -8.77
N THR A 152 10.80 15.60 -9.32
CA THR A 152 10.11 16.83 -9.72
C THR A 152 9.25 16.60 -10.97
N SER A 153 9.77 15.95 -12.01
CA SER A 153 9.04 15.74 -13.27
C SER A 153 7.83 14.82 -13.09
N GLU A 154 7.97 13.76 -12.28
CA GLU A 154 6.89 12.84 -11.95
C GLU A 154 6.01 13.33 -10.79
N MET A 155 6.43 14.41 -10.11
CA MET A 155 5.81 14.87 -8.86
C MET A 155 5.57 13.68 -7.92
N ALA A 156 6.65 12.96 -7.60
CA ALA A 156 6.55 11.79 -6.72
C ALA A 156 5.90 12.16 -5.40
N GLY A 157 5.01 11.30 -4.90
CA GLY A 157 4.27 11.54 -3.64
C GLY A 157 5.03 11.14 -2.39
N GLU A 158 6.29 10.73 -2.52
CA GLU A 158 7.13 10.22 -1.43
C GLU A 158 8.60 10.58 -1.61
N VAL A 159 9.34 10.62 -0.49
CA VAL A 159 10.79 10.72 -0.41
C VAL A 159 11.29 9.66 0.55
N HIS A 160 12.40 8.99 0.20
CA HIS A 160 12.96 7.89 0.97
C HIS A 160 14.10 8.35 1.87
N VAL A 161 14.06 7.93 3.14
CA VAL A 161 15.06 8.21 4.17
C VAL A 161 15.47 6.91 4.85
N THR A 162 16.73 6.76 5.18
CA THR A 162 17.21 5.68 6.05
C THR A 162 17.56 6.26 7.41
N LEU A 163 17.07 5.64 8.48
CA LEU A 163 17.27 6.04 9.87
C LEU A 163 17.85 4.92 10.73
N GLY A 164 18.52 5.29 11.79
CA GLY A 164 18.98 4.37 12.82
C GLY A 164 19.89 3.28 12.27
N ARG A 165 19.49 2.02 12.44
CA ARG A 165 20.20 0.81 11.96
C ARG A 165 19.66 0.34 10.62
N ASP A 166 19.59 1.25 9.63
CA ASP A 166 19.07 1.00 8.28
C ASP A 166 17.54 0.76 8.21
N THR A 167 16.76 1.37 9.10
CA THR A 167 15.30 1.40 8.94
C THR A 167 14.93 2.31 7.78
N ASN A 168 14.27 1.72 6.76
CA ASN A 168 13.73 2.49 5.63
C ASN A 168 12.47 3.23 6.05
N VAL A 169 12.43 4.51 5.75
CA VAL A 169 11.31 5.41 6.02
C VAL A 169 10.87 6.06 4.73
N ASP A 170 9.62 5.85 4.37
CA ASP A 170 8.99 6.48 3.21
C ASP A 170 8.14 7.65 3.70
N LEU A 171 8.58 8.87 3.40
CA LEU A 171 7.87 10.10 3.74
C LEU A 171 6.93 10.48 2.61
N HIS A 172 5.66 10.16 2.77
CA HIS A 172 4.61 10.48 1.80
C HIS A 172 3.99 11.84 2.12
N TRP A 173 3.77 12.67 1.11
CA TRP A 173 2.91 13.85 1.22
C TRP A 173 1.51 13.59 0.63
N HIS A 174 1.30 12.39 0.08
CA HIS A 174 0.00 11.92 -0.39
C HIS A 174 -0.06 10.38 -0.33
N LEU A 175 -1.21 9.79 -0.01
CA LEU A 175 -1.42 8.34 0.03
C LEU A 175 -1.18 7.61 -1.31
N ILE A 176 -1.16 8.35 -2.42
CA ILE A 176 -0.87 7.84 -3.76
C ILE A 176 0.40 8.51 -4.28
N ASN A 177 1.44 7.71 -4.50
CA ASN A 177 2.73 8.22 -4.98
C ASN A 177 2.67 8.74 -6.42
N VAL A 178 1.98 8.05 -7.31
CA VAL A 178 1.96 8.33 -8.75
C VAL A 178 1.02 9.47 -9.10
N ARG A 179 1.53 10.56 -9.71
CA ARG A 179 0.75 11.76 -10.10
C ARG A 179 -0.50 11.43 -10.92
N GLU A 180 -0.37 10.63 -11.98
CA GLU A 180 -1.51 10.24 -12.85
C GLU A 180 -2.65 9.57 -12.08
N LEU A 181 -2.32 8.87 -10.98
CA LEU A 181 -3.31 8.21 -10.12
C LEU A 181 -3.89 9.18 -9.08
N ARG A 182 -3.11 10.16 -8.60
CA ARG A 182 -3.65 11.24 -7.75
C ARG A 182 -4.68 12.07 -8.51
N ASP A 183 -4.41 12.38 -9.77
CA ASP A 183 -5.35 13.11 -10.64
C ASP A 183 -6.62 12.28 -10.92
N ALA A 184 -6.53 10.94 -10.86
CA ALA A 184 -7.65 10.03 -11.10
C ALA A 184 -8.49 9.73 -9.88
N PHE A 185 -7.88 9.73 -8.69
CA PHE A 185 -8.51 9.38 -7.41
C PHE A 185 -8.47 10.59 -6.47
N ARG A 186 -9.64 11.11 -6.14
CA ARG A 186 -9.80 12.33 -5.34
C ARG A 186 -9.76 12.02 -3.84
N ILE A 187 -8.58 11.69 -3.32
CA ILE A 187 -8.39 11.50 -1.88
C ILE A 187 -8.02 12.85 -1.28
N ASP A 188 -8.90 13.40 -0.43
CA ASP A 188 -8.61 14.62 0.32
C ASP A 188 -7.74 14.29 1.53
N MET A 189 -6.48 14.72 1.50
CA MET A 189 -5.53 14.44 2.58
C MET A 189 -5.89 15.14 3.90
N ARG A 190 -6.54 16.32 3.86
CA ARG A 190 -6.99 17.01 5.06
C ARG A 190 -8.02 16.17 5.81
N GLU A 191 -9.01 15.64 5.10
CA GLU A 191 -10.00 14.74 5.69
C GLU A 191 -9.37 13.46 6.29
N GLN A 192 -8.27 12.95 5.71
CA GLN A 192 -7.55 11.80 6.26
C GLN A 192 -6.94 12.12 7.63
N PHE A 193 -6.36 13.31 7.79
CA PHE A 193 -5.82 13.77 9.07
C PHE A 193 -6.93 14.04 10.10
N GLU A 194 -8.05 14.64 9.68
CA GLU A 194 -9.19 14.94 10.56
C GLU A 194 -9.86 13.67 11.12
N ARG A 195 -9.91 12.59 10.32
CA ARG A 195 -10.49 11.29 10.72
C ARG A 195 -9.49 10.33 11.35
N ALA A 196 -8.24 10.74 11.50
CA ALA A 196 -7.20 9.89 12.05
C ALA A 196 -7.56 9.37 13.44
N ARG A 197 -7.23 8.11 13.68
CA ARG A 197 -7.34 7.48 15.02
C ARG A 197 -5.94 7.27 15.61
N ARG A 198 -5.84 7.25 16.92
CA ARG A 198 -4.61 6.89 17.61
C ARG A 198 -4.61 5.41 17.97
N VAL A 199 -3.47 4.75 17.79
CA VAL A 199 -3.26 3.34 18.10
C VAL A 199 -2.07 3.21 19.04
N ALA A 200 -2.27 2.47 20.15
CA ALA A 200 -1.19 2.11 21.05
C ALA A 200 -0.40 0.95 20.44
N LEU A 201 0.91 1.14 20.32
CA LEU A 201 1.89 0.15 19.89
C LEU A 201 2.90 -0.06 21.03
N PRO A 202 3.69 -1.14 21.01
CA PRO A 202 4.78 -1.30 21.96
C PRO A 202 5.73 -0.08 21.96
N GLY A 203 5.76 0.65 23.07
CA GLY A 203 6.65 1.80 23.27
C GLY A 203 6.17 3.17 22.76
N CYS A 204 5.07 3.26 22.01
CA CYS A 204 4.52 4.54 21.55
C CYS A 204 3.04 4.47 21.19
N THR A 205 2.41 5.64 21.05
CA THR A 205 1.04 5.76 20.50
C THR A 205 1.12 6.62 19.25
N VAL A 206 0.64 6.10 18.13
CA VAL A 206 0.76 6.75 16.82
C VAL A 206 -0.59 7.06 16.20
N PRO A 207 -0.72 8.17 15.45
CA PRO A 207 -1.89 8.42 14.63
C PRO A 207 -1.83 7.59 13.34
N THR A 208 -2.99 7.09 12.92
CA THR A 208 -3.14 6.32 11.68
C THR A 208 -4.52 6.54 11.07
N LEU A 209 -4.72 6.05 9.86
CA LEU A 209 -6.02 6.08 9.19
C LEU A 209 -7.08 5.36 10.02
N ASP A 210 -8.34 5.82 9.95
CA ASP A 210 -9.46 5.05 10.48
C ASP A 210 -9.66 3.75 9.69
N ARG A 211 -10.61 2.92 10.09
CA ARG A 211 -10.81 1.60 9.47
C ARG A 211 -11.28 1.68 8.02
N ALA A 212 -12.17 2.62 7.69
CA ALA A 212 -12.69 2.80 6.34
C ALA A 212 -11.60 3.30 5.38
N ASP A 213 -10.88 4.35 5.79
CA ASP A 213 -9.77 4.91 5.01
C ASP A 213 -8.59 3.92 4.92
N THR A 214 -8.34 3.08 5.95
CA THR A 214 -7.38 1.97 5.89
C THR A 214 -7.72 1.00 4.76
N LEU A 215 -8.97 0.51 4.67
CA LEU A 215 -9.38 -0.37 3.57
C LEU A 215 -9.21 0.30 2.20
N ILE A 216 -9.62 1.57 2.08
CA ILE A 216 -9.49 2.32 0.82
C ILE A 216 -8.01 2.41 0.41
N HIS A 217 -7.14 2.79 1.33
CA HIS A 217 -5.70 2.88 1.09
C HIS A 217 -5.10 1.52 0.67
N LEU A 218 -5.38 0.45 1.43
CA LEU A 218 -4.90 -0.90 1.12
C LEU A 218 -5.39 -1.39 -0.24
N GLY A 219 -6.67 -1.18 -0.55
CA GLY A 219 -7.25 -1.58 -1.83
C GLY A 219 -6.65 -0.84 -3.02
N VAL A 220 -6.48 0.49 -2.92
CA VAL A 220 -5.84 1.31 -3.96
C VAL A 220 -4.38 0.94 -4.12
N HIS A 221 -3.63 0.83 -3.01
CA HIS A 221 -2.22 0.45 -3.02
C HIS A 221 -2.00 -0.92 -3.66
N ALA A 222 -2.71 -1.95 -3.22
CA ALA A 222 -2.58 -3.30 -3.76
C ALA A 222 -2.94 -3.37 -5.25
N CYS A 223 -4.06 -2.72 -5.65
CA CYS A 223 -4.50 -2.68 -7.03
C CYS A 223 -3.45 -2.00 -7.93
N THR A 224 -3.03 -0.78 -7.59
CA THR A 224 -2.10 0.00 -8.42
C THR A 224 -0.68 -0.54 -8.41
N SER A 225 -0.30 -1.31 -7.39
CA SER A 225 0.97 -2.06 -7.33
C SER A 225 0.94 -3.37 -8.12
N GLY A 226 -0.22 -3.80 -8.63
CA GLY A 226 -0.38 -4.96 -9.51
C GLY A 226 -0.82 -6.24 -8.80
N ALA A 227 -1.33 -6.17 -7.57
CA ALA A 227 -1.95 -7.27 -6.81
C ALA A 227 -1.08 -8.54 -6.67
N ASN A 228 0.26 -8.42 -6.71
CA ASN A 228 1.17 -9.54 -6.84
C ASN A 228 1.81 -10.02 -5.53
N ARG A 229 1.34 -9.53 -4.36
CA ARG A 229 1.84 -9.96 -3.04
C ARG A 229 0.70 -10.45 -2.16
N LEU A 230 0.88 -11.60 -1.52
CA LEU A 230 -0.12 -12.19 -0.63
C LEU A 230 -0.37 -11.34 0.62
N VAL A 231 0.65 -10.65 1.14
CA VAL A 231 0.48 -9.75 2.29
C VAL A 231 -0.56 -8.67 2.04
N TRP A 232 -0.66 -8.13 0.82
CA TRP A 232 -1.67 -7.12 0.51
C TRP A 232 -3.10 -7.64 0.59
N LEU A 233 -3.31 -8.90 0.18
CA LEU A 233 -4.62 -9.55 0.30
C LEU A 233 -4.92 -9.88 1.76
N LYS A 234 -3.90 -10.33 2.51
CA LYS A 234 -4.04 -10.61 3.94
C LYS A 234 -4.28 -9.32 4.74
N ASP A 235 -3.61 -8.22 4.41
CA ASP A 235 -3.86 -6.91 5.01
C ASP A 235 -5.34 -6.49 4.85
N ILE A 236 -5.90 -6.66 3.65
CA ILE A 236 -7.31 -6.38 3.37
C ILE A 236 -8.22 -7.28 4.20
N GLU A 237 -7.97 -8.60 4.22
CA GLU A 237 -8.74 -9.54 5.03
C GLU A 237 -8.75 -9.14 6.51
N GLN A 238 -7.58 -8.84 7.07
CA GLN A 238 -7.45 -8.47 8.48
C GLN A 238 -8.11 -7.11 8.78
N ALA A 239 -7.97 -6.13 7.87
CA ALA A 239 -8.55 -4.80 8.04
C ALA A 239 -10.08 -4.82 8.07
N VAL A 240 -10.72 -5.75 7.35
CA VAL A 240 -12.19 -5.88 7.27
C VAL A 240 -12.78 -6.86 8.29
N ALA A 241 -11.98 -7.35 9.25
CA ALA A 241 -12.50 -8.20 10.33
C ALA A 241 -13.70 -7.56 11.04
N ASP A 242 -14.70 -8.37 11.33
CA ASP A 242 -16.00 -7.94 11.89
C ASP A 242 -15.89 -7.42 13.35
N PRO A 243 -16.60 -6.35 13.75
CA PRO A 243 -17.47 -5.49 12.93
C PRO A 243 -16.67 -4.48 12.08
N PHE A 244 -17.12 -4.22 10.84
CA PHE A 244 -16.46 -3.28 9.93
C PHE A 244 -17.46 -2.24 9.37
N PRO A 245 -17.12 -0.93 9.23
CA PRO A 245 -18.00 0.13 8.76
C PRO A 245 -18.14 0.14 7.22
N TRP A 246 -18.80 -0.87 6.66
CA TRP A 246 -18.94 -1.06 5.21
C TRP A 246 -19.58 0.11 4.49
N ASP A 247 -20.70 0.66 5.03
CA ASP A 247 -21.42 1.75 4.38
C ASP A 247 -20.57 3.00 4.25
N GLU A 248 -19.81 3.31 5.29
CA GLU A 248 -18.88 4.43 5.32
C GLU A 248 -17.72 4.24 4.30
N ALA A 249 -17.11 3.06 4.30
CA ALA A 249 -16.05 2.73 3.35
C ALA A 249 -16.54 2.80 1.90
N VAL A 250 -17.74 2.31 1.61
CA VAL A 250 -18.38 2.40 0.29
C VAL A 250 -18.61 3.85 -0.11
N ALA A 251 -19.23 4.67 0.79
CA ALA A 251 -19.54 6.06 0.51
C ALA A 251 -18.27 6.87 0.20
N ARG A 252 -17.26 6.78 1.06
CA ARG A 252 -15.97 7.49 0.88
C ARG A 252 -15.23 7.01 -0.37
N SER A 253 -15.18 5.71 -0.60
CA SER A 253 -14.50 5.14 -1.76
C SER A 253 -15.13 5.57 -3.09
N ARG A 254 -16.46 5.70 -3.13
CA ARG A 254 -17.20 6.23 -4.28
C ARG A 254 -16.91 7.71 -4.50
N ALA A 255 -16.95 8.51 -3.45
CA ALA A 255 -16.64 9.94 -3.51
C ALA A 255 -15.23 10.21 -4.03
N ALA A 256 -14.26 9.41 -3.56
CA ALA A 256 -12.87 9.47 -4.01
C ALA A 256 -12.62 8.84 -5.39
N GLY A 257 -13.60 8.16 -5.99
CA GLY A 257 -13.45 7.43 -7.26
C GLY A 257 -12.59 6.16 -7.17
N THR A 258 -12.34 5.64 -5.95
CA THR A 258 -11.48 4.47 -5.69
C THR A 258 -12.25 3.13 -5.68
N GLY A 259 -13.58 3.17 -5.77
CA GLY A 259 -14.46 2.01 -5.58
C GLY A 259 -14.11 0.80 -6.44
N VAL A 260 -13.77 1.02 -7.70
CA VAL A 260 -13.39 -0.06 -8.62
C VAL A 260 -12.08 -0.73 -8.19
N ALA A 261 -11.09 0.04 -7.69
CA ALA A 261 -9.83 -0.50 -7.19
C ALA A 261 -10.04 -1.34 -5.92
N VAL A 262 -10.79 -0.82 -4.95
CA VAL A 262 -11.14 -1.54 -3.71
C VAL A 262 -11.92 -2.82 -4.02
N ALA A 263 -12.97 -2.74 -4.86
CA ALA A 263 -13.75 -3.90 -5.27
C ALA A 263 -12.91 -4.99 -5.93
N SER A 264 -11.93 -4.59 -6.77
CA SER A 264 -11.02 -5.54 -7.42
C SER A 264 -10.20 -6.33 -6.40
N MET A 265 -9.71 -5.66 -5.36
CA MET A 265 -8.88 -6.30 -4.35
C MET A 265 -9.69 -7.11 -3.32
N LEU A 266 -10.89 -6.67 -2.98
CA LEU A 266 -11.84 -7.49 -2.20
C LEU A 266 -12.19 -8.79 -2.93
N LEU A 267 -12.44 -8.69 -4.24
CA LEU A 267 -12.72 -9.87 -5.07
C LEU A 267 -11.52 -10.82 -5.14
N GLU A 268 -10.31 -10.26 -5.28
CA GLU A 268 -9.08 -11.03 -5.31
C GLU A 268 -8.80 -11.70 -3.95
N ALA A 269 -8.92 -10.99 -2.84
CA ALA A 269 -8.74 -11.54 -1.50
C ALA A 269 -9.72 -12.71 -1.24
N ARG A 270 -11.00 -12.54 -1.63
CA ARG A 270 -11.97 -13.64 -1.55
C ARG A 270 -11.60 -14.83 -2.43
N ALA A 271 -11.14 -14.58 -3.65
CA ALA A 271 -10.83 -15.65 -4.61
C ALA A 271 -9.55 -16.42 -4.28
N VAL A 272 -8.53 -15.75 -3.72
CA VAL A 272 -7.21 -16.34 -3.47
C VAL A 272 -7.11 -16.92 -2.05
N ILE A 273 -7.47 -16.14 -1.03
CA ILE A 273 -7.28 -16.55 0.38
C ILE A 273 -8.60 -16.83 1.11
N GLY A 274 -9.74 -16.75 0.42
CA GLY A 274 -11.04 -17.12 0.99
C GLY A 274 -11.65 -16.07 1.92
N THR A 275 -11.24 -14.80 1.82
CA THR A 275 -11.75 -13.70 2.65
C THR A 275 -13.28 -13.66 2.68
N ARG A 276 -13.87 -13.68 3.87
CA ARG A 276 -15.31 -13.59 4.05
C ARG A 276 -15.75 -12.13 3.84
N LEU A 277 -16.69 -11.94 2.95
CA LEU A 277 -17.24 -10.62 2.61
C LEU A 277 -18.76 -10.68 2.68
N PRO A 278 -19.42 -9.61 3.17
CA PRO A 278 -20.87 -9.51 3.12
C PRO A 278 -21.40 -9.60 1.68
N ASP A 279 -22.60 -10.16 1.53
CA ASP A 279 -23.27 -10.20 0.23
C ASP A 279 -23.48 -8.78 -0.30
N GLY A 280 -23.25 -8.60 -1.60
CA GLY A 280 -23.46 -7.31 -2.27
C GLY A 280 -22.35 -6.27 -2.05
N VAL A 281 -21.34 -6.47 -1.16
CA VAL A 281 -20.33 -5.47 -0.87
C VAL A 281 -19.48 -5.11 -2.09
N VAL A 282 -19.04 -6.09 -2.89
CA VAL A 282 -18.23 -5.83 -4.10
C VAL A 282 -18.96 -4.93 -5.11
N PRO A 283 -20.23 -5.21 -5.50
CA PRO A 283 -20.97 -4.29 -6.35
C PRO A 283 -21.33 -2.96 -5.67
N ALA A 284 -21.40 -2.91 -4.33
CA ALA A 284 -21.59 -1.65 -3.62
C ALA A 284 -20.41 -0.69 -3.84
N PHE A 285 -19.18 -1.16 -3.92
CA PHE A 285 -18.02 -0.32 -4.24
C PHE A 285 -17.96 0.08 -5.72
N ALA A 286 -18.10 -0.87 -6.65
CA ALA A 286 -17.81 -0.67 -8.07
C ALA A 286 -19.01 -0.34 -8.96
N GLY A 287 -20.22 -0.57 -8.51
CA GLY A 287 -21.43 -0.54 -9.35
C GLY A 287 -21.46 -1.68 -10.38
N ALA A 288 -20.46 -1.76 -11.27
CA ALA A 288 -20.33 -2.81 -12.27
C ALA A 288 -19.17 -3.77 -11.93
N ARG A 289 -19.38 -5.08 -12.13
CA ARG A 289 -18.38 -6.11 -11.77
C ARG A 289 -17.35 -6.40 -12.87
N ALA A 290 -17.55 -5.91 -14.10
CA ALA A 290 -16.74 -6.32 -15.24
C ALA A 290 -15.24 -6.00 -15.05
N TRP A 291 -14.90 -4.79 -14.61
CA TRP A 291 -13.50 -4.41 -14.41
C TRP A 291 -12.85 -5.10 -13.19
N PRO A 292 -13.49 -5.16 -12.00
CA PRO A 292 -12.99 -5.96 -10.88
C PRO A 292 -12.72 -7.42 -11.23
N VAL A 293 -13.62 -8.05 -11.99
CA VAL A 293 -13.43 -9.43 -12.47
C VAL A 293 -12.24 -9.53 -13.43
N LEU A 294 -12.07 -8.58 -14.35
CA LEU A 294 -10.91 -8.54 -15.25
C LEU A 294 -9.59 -8.44 -14.48
N VAL A 295 -9.49 -7.50 -13.53
CA VAL A 295 -8.27 -7.33 -12.72
C VAL A 295 -7.94 -8.57 -11.92
N SER A 296 -8.92 -9.12 -11.20
CA SER A 296 -8.75 -10.33 -10.39
C SER A 296 -8.42 -11.58 -11.26
N SER A 297 -9.08 -11.74 -12.40
CA SER A 297 -8.78 -12.86 -13.29
C SER A 297 -7.38 -12.75 -13.93
N ALA A 298 -6.95 -11.53 -14.27
CA ALA A 298 -5.61 -11.27 -14.78
C ALA A 298 -4.54 -11.57 -13.71
N ALA A 299 -4.78 -11.16 -12.44
CA ALA A 299 -3.88 -11.45 -11.33
C ALA A 299 -3.70 -12.96 -11.13
N ARG A 300 -4.79 -13.74 -11.18
CA ARG A 300 -4.77 -15.19 -11.02
C ARG A 300 -4.21 -15.97 -12.23
N ALA A 301 -4.15 -15.33 -13.40
CA ALA A 301 -3.54 -15.95 -14.59
C ALA A 301 -2.00 -16.07 -14.46
N LEU A 302 -1.37 -15.33 -13.53
CA LEU A 302 0.04 -15.48 -13.26
C LEU A 302 0.27 -16.43 -12.08
N PRO A 303 1.25 -17.36 -12.20
CA PRO A 303 1.63 -18.19 -11.07
C PRO A 303 2.06 -17.34 -9.88
N ILE A 304 1.55 -17.70 -8.70
CA ILE A 304 1.88 -16.99 -7.44
C ILE A 304 3.37 -17.06 -7.12
N GLU A 305 4.07 -18.05 -7.67
CA GLU A 305 5.51 -18.21 -7.55
C GLU A 305 6.32 -17.19 -8.33
N ARG A 306 5.71 -16.47 -9.28
CA ARG A 306 6.43 -15.44 -10.04
C ARG A 306 6.66 -14.21 -9.18
N THR A 307 7.95 -13.90 -8.96
CA THR A 307 8.39 -12.73 -8.22
C THR A 307 8.80 -11.57 -9.13
N THR A 308 8.88 -11.81 -10.42
CA THR A 308 9.35 -10.83 -11.41
C THR A 308 8.24 -10.40 -12.34
N GLY A 309 8.09 -9.12 -12.54
CA GLY A 309 7.16 -8.58 -13.50
C GLY A 309 6.88 -7.10 -13.35
N ARG A 310 7.94 -6.26 -13.38
CA ARG A 310 7.77 -4.79 -13.46
C ARG A 310 6.89 -4.35 -14.63
N ARG A 311 6.75 -5.22 -15.68
CA ARG A 311 5.92 -4.96 -16.88
C ARG A 311 4.96 -6.12 -17.15
N SER A 312 4.28 -6.63 -16.13
CA SER A 312 3.29 -7.68 -16.38
C SER A 312 2.00 -7.07 -16.94
N ALA A 313 1.29 -7.84 -17.78
CA ALA A 313 -0.04 -7.48 -18.27
C ALA A 313 -1.01 -7.18 -17.10
N VAL A 314 -0.86 -7.88 -15.98
CA VAL A 314 -1.61 -7.65 -14.75
C VAL A 314 -1.38 -6.24 -14.22
N ARG A 315 -0.13 -5.79 -14.11
CA ARG A 315 0.20 -4.44 -13.63
C ARG A 315 -0.34 -3.36 -14.58
N LEU A 316 -0.27 -3.61 -15.88
CA LEU A 316 -0.83 -2.70 -16.88
C LEU A 316 -2.35 -2.56 -16.71
N ILE A 317 -3.08 -3.68 -16.56
CA ILE A 317 -4.53 -3.70 -16.34
C ILE A 317 -4.86 -3.02 -15.00
N ALA A 318 -4.21 -3.43 -13.92
CA ALA A 318 -4.45 -2.93 -12.57
C ALA A 318 -4.21 -1.41 -12.46
N ARG A 319 -3.10 -0.91 -13.00
CA ARG A 319 -2.78 0.53 -13.05
C ARG A 319 -3.68 1.34 -13.99
N SER A 320 -4.42 0.68 -14.86
CA SER A 320 -5.41 1.34 -15.72
C SER A 320 -6.76 1.50 -15.03
N THR A 321 -6.93 0.99 -13.82
CA THR A 321 -8.16 1.14 -13.03
C THR A 321 -8.44 2.61 -12.76
N ARG A 322 -9.71 3.01 -13.02
CA ARG A 322 -10.26 4.35 -12.77
C ARG A 322 -11.60 4.20 -12.08
N ALA A 323 -12.28 5.32 -11.83
CA ALA A 323 -13.55 5.35 -11.12
C ALA A 323 -14.66 4.52 -11.79
N ASP A 324 -14.59 4.31 -13.09
CA ASP A 324 -15.58 3.57 -13.86
C ASP A 324 -14.95 2.70 -14.97
N LEU A 325 -15.76 1.79 -15.52
CA LEU A 325 -15.34 0.83 -16.56
C LEU A 325 -14.85 1.53 -17.84
N ARG A 326 -15.55 2.57 -18.30
CA ARG A 326 -15.22 3.26 -19.56
C ARG A 326 -13.88 3.98 -19.48
N SER A 327 -13.66 4.71 -18.39
CA SER A 327 -12.41 5.40 -18.10
C SER A 327 -11.25 4.42 -17.93
N SER A 328 -11.49 3.29 -17.28
CA SER A 328 -10.50 2.23 -17.11
C SER A 328 -10.11 1.60 -18.46
N ALA A 329 -11.07 1.24 -19.29
CA ALA A 329 -10.84 0.65 -20.62
C ALA A 329 -10.09 1.64 -21.54
N SER A 330 -10.49 2.91 -21.56
CA SER A 330 -9.79 3.97 -22.32
C SER A 330 -8.34 4.13 -21.85
N THR A 331 -8.09 4.12 -20.55
CA THR A 331 -6.75 4.22 -19.99
C THR A 331 -5.89 3.02 -20.35
N LEU A 332 -6.46 1.80 -20.29
CA LEU A 332 -5.77 0.58 -20.70
C LEU A 332 -5.36 0.67 -22.19
N GLY A 333 -6.25 1.10 -23.07
CA GLY A 333 -5.95 1.30 -24.49
C GLY A 333 -4.77 2.26 -24.70
N ARG A 334 -4.80 3.43 -24.08
CA ARG A 334 -3.69 4.42 -24.18
C ARG A 334 -2.36 3.85 -23.66
N ARG A 335 -2.37 3.18 -22.51
CA ARG A 335 -1.16 2.59 -21.92
C ARG A 335 -0.62 1.44 -22.78
N SER A 336 -1.48 0.60 -23.33
CA SER A 336 -1.09 -0.47 -24.24
C SER A 336 -0.44 0.09 -25.52
N MET A 337 -1.02 1.12 -26.11
CA MET A 337 -0.46 1.80 -27.28
C MET A 337 0.90 2.45 -26.98
N ARG A 338 1.06 3.06 -25.81
CA ARG A 338 2.35 3.62 -25.37
C ARG A 338 3.39 2.53 -25.19
N ALA A 339 3.05 1.40 -24.56
CA ALA A 339 3.95 0.28 -24.35
C ALA A 339 4.43 -0.34 -25.67
N LEU A 340 3.55 -0.39 -26.67
CA LEU A 340 3.90 -0.88 -28.03
C LEU A 340 4.83 0.12 -28.77
N ARG A 341 4.61 1.42 -28.64
CA ARG A 341 5.42 2.45 -29.32
C ARG A 341 6.78 2.67 -28.65
N HIS A 342 6.86 2.52 -27.32
CA HIS A 342 8.03 2.82 -26.51
C HIS A 342 8.36 1.67 -25.53
N PRO A 343 8.78 0.51 -26.02
CA PRO A 343 8.97 -0.67 -25.18
C PRO A 343 10.08 -0.53 -24.12
N LEU A 344 11.03 0.40 -24.30
CA LEU A 344 12.19 0.61 -23.44
C LEU A 344 12.02 1.76 -22.43
N THR A 345 10.93 2.57 -22.52
CA THR A 345 10.72 3.64 -21.56
C THR A 345 10.17 3.09 -20.24
N PRO A 346 10.72 3.51 -19.08
CA PRO A 346 10.15 3.19 -17.78
C PRO A 346 8.69 3.64 -17.70
N GLU A 347 7.84 2.86 -17.02
CA GLU A 347 6.50 3.33 -16.70
C GLU A 347 6.57 4.51 -15.72
N PRO A 348 5.72 5.55 -15.90
CA PRO A 348 5.52 6.57 -14.88
C PRO A 348 5.21 5.93 -13.52
N GLY A 349 5.87 6.39 -12.47
CA GLY A 349 5.69 5.86 -11.11
C GLY A 349 6.56 4.65 -10.75
N SER A 350 7.63 4.35 -11.51
CA SER A 350 8.73 3.50 -11.02
C SER A 350 9.81 4.34 -10.32
N THR A 351 9.39 5.42 -9.67
CA THR A 351 10.24 6.45 -9.09
C THR A 351 11.21 5.92 -8.05
N SER A 352 10.76 5.04 -7.15
CA SER A 352 11.58 4.52 -6.05
C SER A 352 12.88 3.84 -6.52
N ALA A 353 12.83 3.11 -7.63
CA ALA A 353 14.03 2.45 -8.16
C ALA A 353 14.91 3.38 -9.00
N GLY A 354 14.35 4.45 -9.58
CA GLY A 354 15.09 5.41 -10.39
C GLY A 354 15.61 6.58 -9.57
N ALA A 355 14.96 6.93 -8.47
CA ALA A 355 15.35 8.05 -7.62
C ALA A 355 16.67 7.79 -6.88
N ALA A 356 16.94 6.54 -6.52
CA ALA A 356 18.19 6.12 -5.87
C ALA A 356 19.25 5.59 -6.85
N ASP A 357 19.03 5.65 -8.17
CA ASP A 357 19.98 5.16 -9.17
C ASP A 357 21.28 5.97 -9.15
N PRO A 358 22.44 5.33 -8.89
CA PRO A 358 23.73 6.01 -8.84
C PRO A 358 24.12 6.75 -10.14
N ALA A 359 23.58 6.35 -11.29
CA ALA A 359 23.85 6.99 -12.58
C ALA A 359 23.29 8.43 -12.65
N TYR A 360 22.30 8.76 -11.81
CA TYR A 360 21.63 10.06 -11.78
C TYR A 360 21.90 10.82 -10.47
N ARG A 361 22.98 10.50 -9.76
CA ARG A 361 23.35 11.21 -8.53
C ARG A 361 23.48 12.70 -8.81
N HIS A 362 22.74 13.49 -7.99
CA HIS A 362 22.72 14.96 -8.03
C HIS A 362 22.03 15.57 -9.28
N ALA A 363 21.22 14.81 -10.01
CA ALA A 363 20.38 15.40 -11.04
C ALA A 363 19.24 16.21 -10.41
N GLY A 364 19.16 17.50 -10.74
CA GLY A 364 18.12 18.42 -10.28
C GLY A 364 18.35 19.01 -8.89
N SER A 365 17.34 19.74 -8.43
CA SER A 365 17.38 20.49 -7.17
C SER A 365 16.35 19.91 -6.18
N ARG A 366 16.85 19.49 -5.01
CA ARG A 366 16.02 19.11 -3.85
C ARG A 366 15.05 20.26 -3.48
N ASP A 367 15.57 21.48 -3.42
CA ASP A 367 14.75 22.65 -3.07
C ASP A 367 13.63 22.89 -4.06
N ALA A 368 13.90 22.75 -5.36
CA ALA A 368 12.88 22.90 -6.40
C ALA A 368 11.75 21.85 -6.24
N TYR A 369 12.10 20.61 -5.91
CA TYR A 369 11.10 19.57 -5.61
C TYR A 369 10.27 19.93 -4.38
N LEU A 370 10.92 20.26 -3.26
CA LEU A 370 10.22 20.59 -2.01
C LEU A 370 9.33 21.82 -2.12
N GLU A 371 9.76 22.83 -2.88
CA GLU A 371 8.92 24.00 -3.20
C GLU A 371 7.72 23.63 -4.09
N ALA A 372 7.93 22.74 -5.06
CA ALA A 372 6.83 22.25 -5.90
C ALA A 372 5.80 21.49 -5.08
N VAL A 373 6.24 20.63 -4.14
CA VAL A 373 5.36 19.92 -3.20
C VAL A 373 4.60 20.89 -2.31
N ALA A 374 5.28 21.89 -1.72
CA ALA A 374 4.64 22.88 -0.85
C ALA A 374 3.54 23.67 -1.55
N ARG A 375 3.69 23.94 -2.86
CA ARG A 375 2.63 24.59 -3.65
C ARG A 375 1.37 23.75 -3.80
N HIS A 376 1.43 22.44 -3.69
CA HIS A 376 0.25 21.57 -3.65
C HIS A 376 -0.58 21.72 -2.38
N ALA A 377 -0.01 22.30 -1.31
CA ALA A 377 -0.73 22.58 -0.07
C ALA A 377 -1.56 23.86 -0.13
N ALA A 378 -1.28 24.77 -1.09
CA ALA A 378 -2.05 25.99 -1.24
C ALA A 378 -3.47 25.62 -1.74
N PRO A 379 -4.56 26.08 -1.07
CA PRO A 379 -5.89 25.92 -1.62
C PRO A 379 -5.87 26.54 -3.01
N ALA A 380 -6.36 25.80 -4.01
CA ALA A 380 -6.55 26.36 -5.35
C ALA A 380 -7.28 27.68 -5.20
N ALA A 381 -6.67 28.80 -5.64
CA ALA A 381 -7.30 30.10 -5.60
C ALA A 381 -8.66 29.93 -6.29
N ARG A 382 -9.76 30.09 -5.53
CA ARG A 382 -11.11 30.07 -6.13
C ARG A 382 -11.10 31.14 -7.19
N THR A 383 -11.23 30.74 -8.44
CA THR A 383 -11.41 31.70 -9.53
C THR A 383 -12.69 32.48 -9.23
N GLU A 384 -12.64 33.82 -9.34
CA GLU A 384 -13.75 34.74 -9.04
C GLU A 384 -15.08 34.39 -9.73
N GLY A 385 -15.08 33.44 -10.68
CA GLY A 385 -16.26 32.90 -11.36
C GLY A 385 -17.13 31.97 -10.51
N GLU A 386 -16.61 31.30 -9.47
CA GLU A 386 -17.41 30.38 -8.64
C GLU A 386 -18.17 31.12 -7.53
N VAL A 387 -17.71 32.29 -7.09
CA VAL A 387 -18.37 33.11 -6.07
C VAL A 387 -19.70 33.69 -6.58
N ILE A 388 -19.84 33.87 -7.90
CA ILE A 388 -21.07 34.43 -8.51
C ILE A 388 -22.17 33.36 -8.66
N SER A 389 -21.83 32.09 -8.71
CA SER A 389 -22.78 30.96 -8.84
C SER A 389 -23.54 30.68 -7.53
N ASP A 390 -22.84 30.73 -6.38
CA ASP A 390 -23.47 30.47 -5.06
C ASP A 390 -24.37 31.60 -4.59
N ALA A 391 -24.12 32.86 -5.02
CA ALA A 391 -24.96 34.00 -4.69
C ALA A 391 -26.30 34.03 -5.47
N ARG A 392 -26.41 33.24 -6.54
CA ARG A 392 -27.67 33.14 -7.33
C ARG A 392 -28.57 31.98 -6.91
N ALA A 393 -28.00 30.97 -6.23
CA ALA A 393 -28.77 29.81 -5.75
C ALA A 393 -29.54 30.08 -4.44
N SER A 394 -29.23 31.15 -3.71
CA SER A 394 -29.90 31.49 -2.44
C SER A 394 -31.10 32.43 -2.56
N LYS A 395 -31.56 32.78 -3.80
CA LYS A 395 -32.65 33.78 -4.01
C LYS A 395 -33.96 33.23 -4.59
N THR A 396 -34.21 31.94 -4.59
CA THR A 396 -35.50 31.41 -5.00
C THR A 396 -36.01 30.38 -4.00
N TRP A 397 -36.55 30.84 -2.88
CA TRP A 397 -37.66 30.21 -2.14
C TRP A 397 -38.22 31.22 -1.16
N GLY A 398 -39.26 31.89 -1.62
CA GLY A 398 -40.09 32.82 -0.80
C GLY A 398 -41.27 33.34 -1.61
N THR A 399 -42.31 32.52 -1.71
CA THR A 399 -43.77 32.85 -1.63
C THR A 399 -44.51 31.53 -1.72
#